data_2f95834e76502e92a338c3e07736a084
#
_entry.id   2f95834e76502e92a338c3e07736a084
#
_cell.length_a   1.000
_cell.length_b   1.000
_cell.length_c   1.000
_cell.angle_alpha   90.00
_cell.angle_beta   90.00
_cell.angle_gamma   90.00
#
_symmetry.space_group_name_H-M   'P 1'
#
loop_
_entity.id
_entity.type
_entity.pdbx_description
1 polymer ?
#
loop_
_entity_poly.entity_id
_entity_poly.type
_entity_poly.pdbx_seq_one_letter_code
_entity_poly.pdbx_strand_id
1 'polypeptide(L)'
;ALEMVEEFQPDVVMTDIRMPYMDGMELSSRIKTEFPATKILLFTGFDEFEYAKEAIHLELEEYILKPVNSVELTNVFTKLKIKLDQEISEKQNVEELQKYYMESLPLLQANFYSTLMEGRIKREDLPKYLSDYQISFTGSFFCCVVVHTSSRRVPKNMNPLLLATSVQKQVKEYFGKKWDAKCFSYLGNTVLIPQLSSENEVSELTDECDRFCKYAERIIGAVVTVGIGQVCEDILELAQSYSSAREAVSYRAIYGASRAINIKEIAPQEMSESGIANDTELANLFKMIRVSSEKEIVEAVDKYLSRIFIPSKSLQQHHIAVMELVSALYRFAVNNEITIQGFSEDMGNLYSSLLELEPDALRKWFTDTSLSFHEQLVNARNKSTKSFVSKAKEYVHNHYSDEDLSPDHICQALGVSNSYFSTIFKKETGNSFIGYLTEYRMEQASRLLMETNEKSYVIAKSVGYTDPNYFSYVFKRQFGVSPSKYRTEHTESEK
;
A
#
# COMPACT_ATOMS: atom_id res chain seq x y z
N ALA A 1 -44.49 -15.45 56.67
CA ALA A 1 -44.73 -14.44 55.59
C ALA A 1 -43.40 -13.81 55.14
N LEU A 2 -42.58 -13.28 56.08
CA LEU A 2 -41.31 -12.61 55.73
C LEU A 2 -40.33 -13.54 55.00
N GLU A 3 -40.15 -14.78 55.50
CA GLU A 3 -39.32 -15.80 54.84
C GLU A 3 -39.76 -16.11 53.41
N MET A 4 -41.06 -16.09 53.13
CA MET A 4 -41.57 -16.27 51.74
C MET A 4 -41.32 -15.06 50.87
N VAL A 5 -41.33 -13.84 51.42
CA VAL A 5 -40.96 -12.63 50.66
C VAL A 5 -39.49 -12.64 50.32
N GLU A 6 -38.63 -13.11 51.21
CA GLU A 6 -37.19 -13.30 50.97
C GLU A 6 -36.93 -14.35 49.90
N GLU A 7 -37.64 -15.52 49.98
CA GLU A 7 -37.45 -16.63 49.04
C GLU A 7 -37.98 -16.31 47.61
N PHE A 8 -39.20 -15.73 47.51
CA PHE A 8 -39.90 -15.54 46.23
C PHE A 8 -39.76 -14.15 45.64
N GLN A 9 -39.33 -13.15 46.41
CA GLN A 9 -39.20 -11.75 46.00
C GLN A 9 -40.40 -11.24 45.17
N PRO A 10 -41.63 -11.32 45.71
CA PRO A 10 -42.83 -11.02 44.97
C PRO A 10 -42.90 -9.50 44.63
N ASP A 11 -43.48 -9.14 43.49
CA ASP A 11 -43.74 -7.75 43.12
C ASP A 11 -44.77 -7.10 44.03
N VAL A 12 -45.71 -7.91 44.51
CA VAL A 12 -46.83 -7.44 45.35
C VAL A 12 -47.06 -8.39 46.54
N VAL A 13 -47.19 -7.81 47.72
CA VAL A 13 -47.62 -8.53 48.92
C VAL A 13 -48.99 -7.96 49.35
N MET A 14 -49.90 -8.90 49.61
CA MET A 14 -51.24 -8.58 50.15
C MET A 14 -51.30 -9.08 51.60
N THR A 15 -51.63 -8.23 52.51
CA THR A 15 -51.71 -8.61 53.92
C THR A 15 -52.95 -8.03 54.61
N ASP A 16 -53.46 -8.74 55.64
CA ASP A 16 -54.46 -8.21 56.54
C ASP A 16 -53.80 -7.46 57.71
N ILE A 17 -54.45 -6.44 58.28
CA ILE A 17 -53.93 -5.72 59.44
C ILE A 17 -53.81 -6.69 60.63
N ARG A 18 -54.91 -7.40 60.94
CA ARG A 18 -54.95 -8.27 62.13
C ARG A 18 -54.54 -9.68 61.76
N MET A 19 -53.31 -10.04 62.10
CA MET A 19 -52.78 -11.39 61.93
C MET A 19 -52.17 -11.89 63.24
N PRO A 20 -52.18 -13.23 63.51
CA PRO A 20 -51.52 -13.84 64.67
C PRO A 20 -50.01 -13.65 64.57
N TYR A 21 -49.34 -13.37 65.69
CA TYR A 21 -47.88 -13.23 65.87
C TYR A 21 -47.25 -11.96 65.34
N MET A 22 -47.59 -11.50 64.22
CA MET A 22 -47.12 -10.25 63.60
C MET A 22 -48.27 -9.61 62.84
N ASP A 23 -48.61 -8.40 63.16
CA ASP A 23 -49.66 -7.67 62.43
C ASP A 23 -49.22 -7.21 61.06
N GLY A 24 -50.18 -6.80 60.19
CA GLY A 24 -49.90 -6.40 58.82
C GLY A 24 -49.11 -5.09 58.72
N MET A 25 -49.18 -4.24 59.73
CA MET A 25 -48.45 -2.97 59.78
C MET A 25 -46.95 -3.22 60.05
N GLU A 26 -46.68 -4.06 61.07
CA GLU A 26 -45.31 -4.50 61.38
C GLU A 26 -44.67 -5.27 60.20
N LEU A 27 -45.45 -6.18 59.59
CA LEU A 27 -45.00 -6.92 58.40
C LEU A 27 -44.66 -5.93 57.25
N SER A 28 -45.54 -4.98 56.98
CA SER A 28 -45.37 -3.97 55.94
C SER A 28 -44.13 -3.08 56.16
N SER A 29 -43.92 -2.67 57.42
CA SER A 29 -42.75 -1.90 57.82
C SER A 29 -41.43 -2.66 57.56
N ARG A 30 -41.37 -3.94 57.91
CA ARG A 30 -40.21 -4.79 57.66
C ARG A 30 -39.99 -5.04 56.19
N ILE A 31 -41.01 -5.36 55.41
CA ILE A 31 -40.91 -5.56 53.96
C ILE A 31 -40.41 -4.27 53.29
N LYS A 32 -40.91 -3.12 53.66
CA LYS A 32 -40.46 -1.83 53.10
C LYS A 32 -39.01 -1.53 53.41
N THR A 33 -38.52 -1.94 54.55
CA THR A 33 -37.13 -1.75 54.97
C THR A 33 -36.18 -2.73 54.24
N GLU A 34 -36.57 -4.01 54.13
CA GLU A 34 -35.74 -5.07 53.61
C GLU A 34 -35.91 -5.25 52.07
N PHE A 35 -37.13 -5.04 51.56
CA PHE A 35 -37.52 -5.20 50.15
C PHE A 35 -38.29 -3.97 49.61
N PRO A 36 -37.67 -2.84 49.49
CA PRO A 36 -38.34 -1.56 49.17
C PRO A 36 -39.06 -1.55 47.81
N ALA A 37 -38.68 -2.44 46.89
CA ALA A 37 -39.32 -2.55 45.58
C ALA A 37 -40.71 -3.23 45.64
N THR A 38 -40.97 -4.06 46.65
CA THR A 38 -42.23 -4.80 46.81
C THR A 38 -43.36 -3.86 47.15
N LYS A 39 -44.42 -3.88 46.36
CA LYS A 39 -45.65 -3.10 46.59
C LYS A 39 -46.51 -3.83 47.64
N ILE A 40 -47.13 -3.06 48.56
CA ILE A 40 -47.92 -3.64 49.64
C ILE A 40 -49.34 -3.13 49.54
N LEU A 41 -50.30 -4.11 49.53
CA LEU A 41 -51.72 -3.89 49.63
C LEU A 41 -52.21 -4.32 51.00
N LEU A 42 -52.78 -3.41 51.74
CA LEU A 42 -53.29 -3.69 53.10
C LEU A 42 -54.81 -3.83 53.10
N PHE A 43 -55.30 -4.95 53.62
CA PHE A 43 -56.74 -5.19 53.84
C PHE A 43 -57.10 -4.99 55.28
N THR A 44 -58.25 -4.36 55.53
CA THR A 44 -58.75 -4.13 56.88
C THR A 44 -60.27 -4.26 56.94
N GLY A 45 -60.77 -4.80 58.08
CA GLY A 45 -62.20 -4.84 58.39
C GLY A 45 -62.66 -3.67 59.25
N PHE A 46 -61.85 -2.74 59.59
CA PHE A 46 -62.12 -1.62 60.49
C PHE A 46 -61.72 -0.29 59.86
N ASP A 47 -62.64 0.69 59.99
CA ASP A 47 -62.43 2.03 59.57
C ASP A 47 -61.75 2.83 60.71
N GLU A 48 -60.54 2.43 61.05
CA GLU A 48 -59.72 3.09 62.05
C GLU A 48 -58.75 4.09 61.37
N PHE A 49 -58.98 5.36 61.54
CA PHE A 49 -58.22 6.48 60.95
C PHE A 49 -56.72 6.42 61.25
N GLU A 50 -56.35 5.84 62.41
CA GLU A 50 -54.95 5.70 62.82
C GLU A 50 -54.15 4.77 61.86
N TYR A 51 -54.73 3.62 61.47
CA TYR A 51 -54.07 2.70 60.52
C TYR A 51 -53.94 3.29 59.10
N ALA A 52 -54.93 4.07 58.68
CA ALA A 52 -54.86 4.76 57.40
C ALA A 52 -53.72 5.80 57.38
N LYS A 53 -53.52 6.54 58.47
CA LYS A 53 -52.44 7.49 58.63
C LYS A 53 -51.05 6.81 58.63
N GLU A 54 -50.93 5.70 59.30
CA GLU A 54 -49.70 4.89 59.39
C GLU A 54 -49.37 4.24 58.03
N ALA A 55 -50.39 3.76 57.30
CA ALA A 55 -50.23 3.23 55.95
C ALA A 55 -49.69 4.27 54.96
N ILE A 56 -50.11 5.55 55.08
CA ILE A 56 -49.56 6.65 54.32
C ILE A 56 -48.11 6.91 54.69
N HIS A 57 -47.77 6.89 55.97
CA HIS A 57 -46.40 7.06 56.44
C HIS A 57 -45.44 5.99 55.97
N LEU A 58 -45.94 4.73 55.83
CA LEU A 58 -45.18 3.59 55.29
C LEU A 58 -45.17 3.52 53.78
N GLU A 59 -45.73 4.52 53.09
CA GLU A 59 -45.85 4.56 51.64
C GLU A 59 -46.42 3.28 51.05
N LEU A 60 -47.47 2.73 51.70
CA LEU A 60 -48.19 1.57 51.18
C LEU A 60 -48.90 1.93 49.86
N GLU A 61 -49.04 0.98 48.96
CA GLU A 61 -49.57 1.23 47.62
C GLU A 61 -51.07 1.51 47.63
N GLU A 62 -51.84 0.70 48.45
CA GLU A 62 -53.29 0.89 48.60
C GLU A 62 -53.75 0.32 49.95
N TYR A 63 -54.74 0.95 50.50
CA TYR A 63 -55.45 0.55 51.74
C TYR A 63 -56.89 0.21 51.39
N ILE A 64 -57.28 -1.08 51.59
CA ILE A 64 -58.56 -1.63 51.11
C ILE A 64 -59.46 -2.03 52.27
N LEU A 65 -60.66 -1.47 52.35
CA LEU A 65 -61.68 -1.76 53.37
C LEU A 65 -62.48 -3.02 53.02
N LYS A 66 -62.66 -3.90 53.99
CA LYS A 66 -63.58 -5.05 53.88
C LYS A 66 -64.99 -4.67 54.28
N PRO A 67 -66.05 -5.14 53.57
CA PRO A 67 -66.06 -6.18 52.54
C PRO A 67 -65.64 -5.62 51.16
N VAL A 68 -64.68 -6.28 50.53
CA VAL A 68 -64.17 -5.90 49.21
C VAL A 68 -65.08 -6.45 48.13
N ASN A 69 -65.48 -5.65 47.19
CA ASN A 69 -66.21 -6.11 46.00
C ASN A 69 -65.22 -6.42 44.84
N SER A 70 -65.67 -7.27 43.91
CA SER A 70 -64.84 -7.68 42.79
C SER A 70 -64.45 -6.54 41.85
N VAL A 71 -65.29 -5.53 41.71
CA VAL A 71 -65.03 -4.36 40.84
C VAL A 71 -63.94 -3.48 41.43
N GLU A 72 -64.02 -3.23 42.75
CA GLU A 72 -63.02 -2.44 43.47
C GLU A 72 -61.64 -3.08 43.42
N LEU A 73 -61.59 -4.43 43.71
CA LEU A 73 -60.37 -5.20 43.65
C LEU A 73 -59.74 -5.18 42.23
N THR A 74 -60.59 -5.38 41.21
CA THR A 74 -60.15 -5.30 39.82
C THR A 74 -59.56 -3.94 39.48
N ASN A 75 -60.16 -2.84 39.94
CA ASN A 75 -59.65 -1.49 39.72
C ASN A 75 -58.31 -1.26 40.40
N VAL A 76 -58.12 -1.74 41.65
CA VAL A 76 -56.85 -1.63 42.38
C VAL A 76 -55.76 -2.37 41.65
N PHE A 77 -55.99 -3.64 41.27
CA PHE A 77 -55.00 -4.42 40.54
C PHE A 77 -54.72 -3.86 39.15
N THR A 78 -55.69 -3.31 38.48
CA THR A 78 -55.48 -2.69 37.18
C THR A 78 -54.55 -1.47 37.29
N LYS A 79 -54.80 -0.61 38.30
CA LYS A 79 -53.92 0.55 38.56
C LYS A 79 -52.51 0.09 38.95
N LEU A 80 -52.42 -0.89 39.85
CA LEU A 80 -51.14 -1.43 40.29
C LEU A 80 -50.34 -2.07 39.14
N LYS A 81 -51.02 -2.82 38.26
CA LYS A 81 -50.40 -3.40 37.07
C LYS A 81 -49.86 -2.30 36.17
N ILE A 82 -50.61 -1.27 35.86
CA ILE A 82 -50.14 -0.16 35.01
C ILE A 82 -48.90 0.49 35.62
N LYS A 83 -48.88 0.71 36.93
CA LYS A 83 -47.75 1.30 37.64
C LYS A 83 -46.50 0.42 37.59
N LEU A 84 -46.63 -0.88 37.86
CA LEU A 84 -45.56 -1.85 37.77
C LEU A 84 -45.01 -2.02 36.36
N ASP A 85 -45.89 -2.09 35.36
CA ASP A 85 -45.53 -2.14 33.94
C ASP A 85 -44.72 -0.90 33.53
N GLN A 86 -45.08 0.28 34.04
CA GLN A 86 -44.30 1.52 33.78
C GLN A 86 -42.93 1.47 34.47
N GLU A 87 -42.85 1.11 35.76
CA GLU A 87 -41.59 1.04 36.50
C GLU A 87 -40.66 0.00 35.87
N ILE A 88 -41.15 -1.18 35.45
CA ILE A 88 -40.39 -2.19 34.75
C ILE A 88 -39.90 -1.70 33.39
N SER A 89 -40.79 -1.03 32.62
CA SER A 89 -40.41 -0.48 31.32
C SER A 89 -39.34 0.60 31.45
N GLU A 90 -39.46 1.50 32.42
CA GLU A 90 -38.44 2.52 32.69
C GLU A 90 -37.10 1.91 33.04
N LYS A 91 -37.10 0.90 33.91
CA LYS A 91 -35.87 0.18 34.30
C LYS A 91 -35.23 -0.56 33.13
N GLN A 92 -36.02 -1.25 32.32
CA GLN A 92 -35.53 -1.91 31.09
C GLN A 92 -34.97 -0.89 30.08
N ASN A 93 -35.63 0.24 29.90
CA ASN A 93 -35.14 1.30 29.04
C ASN A 93 -33.77 1.86 29.50
N VAL A 94 -33.58 2.03 30.82
CA VAL A 94 -32.30 2.49 31.38
C VAL A 94 -31.21 1.43 31.16
N GLU A 95 -31.50 0.15 31.41
CA GLU A 95 -30.56 -0.96 31.20
C GLU A 95 -30.20 -1.08 29.71
N GLU A 96 -31.16 -0.96 28.81
CA GLU A 96 -30.93 -0.97 27.35
C GLU A 96 -30.10 0.23 26.90
N LEU A 97 -30.38 1.42 27.40
CA LEU A 97 -29.57 2.61 27.12
C LEU A 97 -28.15 2.49 27.65
N GLN A 98 -27.97 1.94 28.85
CA GLN A 98 -26.64 1.67 29.40
C GLN A 98 -25.85 0.67 28.54
N LYS A 99 -26.52 -0.41 28.13
CA LYS A 99 -25.92 -1.41 27.23
C LYS A 99 -25.51 -0.76 25.90
N TYR A 100 -26.40 -0.01 25.30
CA TYR A 100 -26.12 0.70 24.04
C TYR A 100 -24.97 1.71 24.17
N TYR A 101 -24.90 2.42 25.28
CA TYR A 101 -23.79 3.32 25.58
C TYR A 101 -22.45 2.55 25.68
N MET A 102 -22.43 1.45 26.41
CA MET A 102 -21.21 0.61 26.55
C MET A 102 -20.75 -0.01 25.23
N GLU A 103 -21.69 -0.43 24.39
CA GLU A 103 -21.39 -0.94 23.04
C GLU A 103 -20.85 0.15 22.12
N SER A 104 -21.31 1.39 22.27
CA SER A 104 -20.90 2.55 21.47
C SER A 104 -19.59 3.18 21.97
N LEU A 105 -19.21 2.96 23.21
CA LEU A 105 -18.06 3.61 23.86
C LEU A 105 -16.73 3.45 23.08
N PRO A 106 -16.38 2.27 22.55
CA PRO A 106 -15.15 2.12 21.75
C PRO A 106 -15.13 3.00 20.49
N LEU A 107 -16.29 3.20 19.87
CA LEU A 107 -16.42 4.07 18.70
C LEU A 107 -16.27 5.54 19.08
N LEU A 108 -16.86 5.96 20.18
CA LEU A 108 -16.76 7.32 20.71
C LEU A 108 -15.30 7.61 21.11
N GLN A 109 -14.62 6.67 21.75
CA GLN A 109 -13.20 6.78 22.07
C GLN A 109 -12.32 6.89 20.81
N ALA A 110 -12.57 6.07 19.80
CA ALA A 110 -11.84 6.14 18.53
C ALA A 110 -12.01 7.50 17.85
N ASN A 111 -13.22 8.06 17.85
CA ASN A 111 -13.50 9.37 17.31
C ASN A 111 -12.80 10.49 18.12
N PHE A 112 -12.80 10.39 19.45
CA PHE A 112 -12.06 11.31 20.31
C PHE A 112 -10.56 11.32 19.96
N TYR A 113 -9.93 10.15 19.88
CA TYR A 113 -8.50 10.08 19.54
C TYR A 113 -8.21 10.64 18.14
N SER A 114 -9.07 10.38 17.17
CA SER A 114 -8.92 10.96 15.84
C SER A 114 -8.98 12.49 15.88
N THR A 115 -9.96 13.05 16.59
CA THR A 115 -10.14 14.49 16.74
C THR A 115 -8.97 15.14 17.51
N LEU A 116 -8.41 14.40 18.49
CA LEU A 116 -7.24 14.82 19.26
C LEU A 116 -6.00 14.89 18.35
N MET A 117 -5.77 13.88 17.50
CA MET A 117 -4.65 13.87 16.54
C MET A 117 -4.77 14.98 15.48
N GLU A 118 -5.98 15.41 15.17
CA GLU A 118 -6.23 16.54 14.28
C GLU A 118 -6.07 17.92 14.94
N GLY A 119 -5.86 17.95 16.26
CA GLY A 119 -5.73 19.21 17.02
C GLY A 119 -7.02 20.03 17.10
N ARG A 120 -8.19 19.38 16.96
CA ARG A 120 -9.50 20.07 16.93
C ARG A 120 -10.17 20.18 18.29
N ILE A 121 -9.62 19.56 19.33
CA ILE A 121 -10.19 19.60 20.68
C ILE A 121 -9.79 20.91 21.35
N LYS A 122 -10.80 21.66 21.82
CA LYS A 122 -10.57 22.86 22.63
C LYS A 122 -10.25 22.48 24.08
N ARG A 123 -9.42 23.27 24.74
CA ARG A 123 -9.05 23.05 26.15
C ARG A 123 -10.27 23.01 27.09
N GLU A 124 -11.27 23.82 26.80
CA GLU A 124 -12.52 23.91 27.57
C GLU A 124 -13.37 22.64 27.49
N ASP A 125 -13.35 21.94 26.35
CA ASP A 125 -14.17 20.76 26.10
C ASP A 125 -13.48 19.45 26.53
N LEU A 126 -12.15 19.46 26.70
CA LEU A 126 -11.36 18.29 27.03
C LEU A 126 -11.84 17.54 28.29
N PRO A 127 -12.09 18.22 29.45
CA PRO A 127 -12.55 17.50 30.66
C PRO A 127 -13.88 16.77 30.45
N LYS A 128 -14.78 17.35 29.67
CA LYS A 128 -16.07 16.75 29.34
C LYS A 128 -15.88 15.47 28.51
N TYR A 129 -15.07 15.53 27.44
CA TYR A 129 -14.79 14.35 26.62
C TYR A 129 -14.14 13.22 27.41
N LEU A 130 -13.18 13.55 28.30
CA LEU A 130 -12.53 12.55 29.12
C LEU A 130 -13.51 11.86 30.07
N SER A 131 -14.41 12.61 30.68
CA SER A 131 -15.46 12.08 31.55
C SER A 131 -16.49 11.25 30.77
N ASP A 132 -17.07 11.84 29.70
CA ASP A 132 -18.15 11.21 28.94
C ASP A 132 -17.69 9.94 28.22
N TYR A 133 -16.44 9.85 27.81
CA TYR A 133 -15.90 8.68 27.11
C TYR A 133 -15.07 7.77 28.00
N GLN A 134 -15.07 7.99 29.32
CA GLN A 134 -14.35 7.19 30.29
C GLN A 134 -12.85 7.01 29.93
N ILE A 135 -12.20 8.10 29.48
CA ILE A 135 -10.80 8.12 29.13
C ILE A 135 -10.03 8.77 30.28
N SER A 136 -8.98 8.09 30.73
CA SER A 136 -8.06 8.62 31.75
C SER A 136 -6.64 8.67 31.22
N PHE A 137 -5.96 9.74 31.55
CA PHE A 137 -4.52 9.91 31.38
C PHE A 137 -3.92 10.15 32.76
N THR A 138 -3.01 9.28 33.17
CA THR A 138 -2.39 9.27 34.51
C THR A 138 -0.90 9.65 34.49
N GLY A 139 -0.27 9.61 33.30
CA GLY A 139 1.13 9.98 33.11
C GLY A 139 1.37 11.47 33.18
N SER A 140 2.61 11.87 33.51
CA SER A 140 3.04 13.26 33.48
C SER A 140 3.55 13.70 32.11
N PHE A 141 3.97 12.74 31.29
CA PHE A 141 4.48 12.96 29.94
C PHE A 141 3.81 12.00 28.96
N PHE A 142 3.66 12.45 27.73
CA PHE A 142 3.02 11.73 26.66
C PHE A 142 3.83 11.82 25.37
N CYS A 143 3.71 10.85 24.50
CA CYS A 143 4.15 10.98 23.11
C CYS A 143 3.23 10.15 22.21
N CYS A 144 3.21 10.48 20.93
CA CYS A 144 2.59 9.61 19.94
C CYS A 144 3.61 8.64 19.36
N VAL A 145 3.22 7.37 19.26
CA VAL A 145 3.98 6.32 18.58
C VAL A 145 3.15 5.84 17.41
N VAL A 146 3.66 5.99 16.20
CA VAL A 146 3.00 5.56 14.97
C VAL A 146 3.62 4.24 14.50
N VAL A 147 2.83 3.20 14.45
CA VAL A 147 3.22 1.86 13.97
C VAL A 147 2.71 1.70 12.55
N HIS A 148 3.61 1.76 11.59
CA HIS A 148 3.33 1.59 10.18
C HIS A 148 3.60 0.16 9.75
N THR A 149 2.59 -0.50 9.17
CA THR A 149 2.71 -1.86 8.62
C THR A 149 2.83 -1.78 7.09
N SER A 150 3.92 -2.32 6.54
CA SER A 150 4.14 -2.32 5.10
C SER A 150 3.12 -3.21 4.38
N SER A 151 2.39 -2.64 3.42
CA SER A 151 1.46 -3.36 2.56
C SER A 151 2.14 -4.10 1.40
N ARG A 152 3.42 -3.84 1.14
CA ARG A 152 4.18 -4.41 0.00
C ARG A 152 4.86 -5.73 0.31
N ARG A 153 5.19 -5.98 1.58
CA ARG A 153 5.80 -7.23 2.06
C ARG A 153 4.77 -8.02 2.87
N VAL A 154 3.72 -8.47 2.19
CA VAL A 154 2.68 -9.31 2.81
C VAL A 154 2.98 -10.78 2.49
N PRO A 155 2.90 -11.70 3.45
CA PRO A 155 3.02 -13.13 3.19
C PRO A 155 2.03 -13.58 2.11
N LYS A 156 2.46 -14.46 1.19
CA LYS A 156 1.72 -14.82 -0.05
C LYS A 156 0.26 -15.27 0.15
N ASN A 157 -0.11 -15.66 1.36
CA ASN A 157 -1.45 -16.19 1.68
C ASN A 157 -2.22 -15.29 2.67
N MET A 158 -1.80 -14.03 2.88
CA MET A 158 -2.43 -13.15 3.85
C MET A 158 -2.99 -11.89 3.18
N ASN A 159 -4.20 -11.49 3.57
CA ASN A 159 -4.78 -10.22 3.13
C ASN A 159 -4.06 -9.05 3.87
N PRO A 160 -3.64 -7.98 3.18
CA PRO A 160 -3.00 -6.82 3.82
C PRO A 160 -3.79 -6.21 4.97
N LEU A 161 -5.13 -6.16 4.88
CA LEU A 161 -6.00 -5.66 5.94
C LEU A 161 -5.95 -6.55 7.20
N LEU A 162 -5.90 -7.87 7.02
CA LEU A 162 -5.76 -8.81 8.15
C LEU A 162 -4.39 -8.68 8.81
N LEU A 163 -3.34 -8.41 8.03
CA LEU A 163 -2.00 -8.17 8.56
C LEU A 163 -1.98 -6.95 9.47
N ALA A 164 -2.52 -5.81 9.00
CA ALA A 164 -2.59 -4.58 9.80
C ALA A 164 -3.39 -4.78 11.09
N THR A 165 -4.53 -5.47 11.02
CA THR A 165 -5.35 -5.79 12.20
C THR A 165 -4.61 -6.71 13.18
N SER A 166 -3.87 -7.70 12.67
CA SER A 166 -3.05 -8.60 13.50
C SER A 166 -1.94 -7.83 14.21
N VAL A 167 -1.26 -6.93 13.50
CA VAL A 167 -0.24 -6.06 14.09
C VAL A 167 -0.86 -5.18 15.17
N GLN A 168 -2.01 -4.54 14.91
CA GLN A 168 -2.70 -3.71 15.91
C GLN A 168 -3.04 -4.49 17.19
N LYS A 169 -3.54 -5.72 17.05
CA LYS A 169 -3.84 -6.58 18.18
C LYS A 169 -2.58 -6.87 19.02
N GLN A 170 -1.48 -7.23 18.35
CA GLN A 170 -0.22 -7.52 19.02
C GLN A 170 0.39 -6.27 19.68
N VAL A 171 0.30 -5.12 19.04
CA VAL A 171 0.70 -3.83 19.61
C VAL A 171 -0.05 -3.55 20.92
N LYS A 172 -1.37 -3.73 20.91
CA LYS A 172 -2.20 -3.53 22.11
C LYS A 172 -1.84 -4.48 23.25
N GLU A 173 -1.57 -5.74 22.93
CA GLU A 173 -1.17 -6.76 23.92
C GLU A 173 0.24 -6.51 24.45
N TYR A 174 1.18 -6.10 23.60
CA TYR A 174 2.59 -5.89 23.92
C TYR A 174 2.82 -4.63 24.77
N PHE A 175 2.23 -3.50 24.37
CA PHE A 175 2.47 -2.21 25.02
C PHE A 175 1.41 -1.82 26.08
N GLY A 176 0.22 -2.43 26.02
CA GLY A 176 -0.91 -2.00 26.83
C GLY A 176 -0.70 -2.14 28.34
N LYS A 177 0.05 -3.15 28.78
CA LYS A 177 0.26 -3.40 30.22
C LYS A 177 1.33 -2.56 30.85
N LYS A 178 2.44 -2.35 30.15
CA LYS A 178 3.63 -1.67 30.72
C LYS A 178 3.50 -0.15 30.66
N TRP A 179 2.98 0.36 29.56
CA TRP A 179 2.95 1.79 29.29
C TRP A 179 1.57 2.45 29.47
N ASP A 180 0.58 1.68 29.97
CA ASP A 180 -0.85 2.10 29.98
C ASP A 180 -1.23 2.81 28.65
N ALA A 181 -0.73 2.27 27.54
CA ALA A 181 -0.81 2.91 26.25
C ALA A 181 -2.22 2.84 25.67
N LYS A 182 -2.77 3.97 25.27
CA LYS A 182 -4.02 4.03 24.49
C LYS A 182 -3.69 3.67 23.05
N CYS A 183 -4.36 2.64 22.51
CA CYS A 183 -4.09 2.08 21.19
C CYS A 183 -5.33 2.18 20.29
N PHE A 184 -5.19 2.79 19.13
CA PHE A 184 -6.27 2.96 18.14
C PHE A 184 -5.72 2.98 16.71
N SER A 185 -6.62 2.85 15.71
CA SER A 185 -6.27 3.00 14.29
C SER A 185 -6.53 4.42 13.83
N TYR A 186 -5.59 5.00 13.09
CA TYR A 186 -5.75 6.31 12.48
C TYR A 186 -4.98 6.42 11.16
N LEU A 187 -5.66 6.84 10.09
CA LEU A 187 -5.09 6.99 8.72
C LEU A 187 -4.28 5.77 8.26
N GLY A 188 -4.81 4.57 8.46
CA GLY A 188 -4.18 3.32 8.02
C GLY A 188 -3.00 2.84 8.86
N ASN A 189 -2.65 3.54 9.95
CA ASN A 189 -1.61 3.14 10.90
C ASN A 189 -2.21 2.79 12.26
N THR A 190 -1.47 2.04 13.05
CA THR A 190 -1.76 1.87 14.47
C THR A 190 -1.06 2.98 15.25
N VAL A 191 -1.80 3.70 16.07
CA VAL A 191 -1.29 4.78 16.91
C VAL A 191 -1.37 4.37 18.37
N LEU A 192 -0.29 4.64 19.10
CA LEU A 192 -0.19 4.46 20.53
C LEU A 192 0.06 5.81 21.21
N ILE A 193 -0.54 6.00 22.37
CA ILE A 193 -0.22 7.08 23.29
C ILE A 193 0.26 6.43 24.58
N PRO A 194 1.56 6.10 24.72
CA PRO A 194 2.13 5.64 25.97
C PRO A 194 2.14 6.76 27.00
N GLN A 195 2.02 6.40 28.26
CA GLN A 195 2.09 7.30 29.39
C GLN A 195 3.43 7.11 30.08
N LEU A 196 4.20 8.20 30.19
CA LEU A 196 5.54 8.20 30.72
C LEU A 196 5.57 8.93 32.06
N SER A 197 6.39 8.46 32.99
CA SER A 197 6.62 9.13 34.28
C SER A 197 7.72 10.21 34.17
N SER A 198 8.63 10.06 33.20
CA SER A 198 9.68 11.02 32.91
C SER A 198 9.99 11.07 31.39
N GLU A 199 10.52 12.21 30.95
CA GLU A 199 10.93 12.37 29.52
C GLU A 199 12.00 11.34 29.10
N ASN A 200 12.88 10.93 30.03
CA ASN A 200 13.96 9.99 29.74
C ASN A 200 13.47 8.56 29.42
N GLU A 201 12.26 8.19 29.82
CA GLU A 201 11.69 6.88 29.52
C GLU A 201 11.44 6.67 28.03
N VAL A 202 11.46 7.73 27.21
CA VAL A 202 11.33 7.62 25.76
C VAL A 202 12.44 6.79 25.13
N SER A 203 13.65 6.77 25.70
CA SER A 203 14.74 5.91 25.21
C SER A 203 14.43 4.43 25.42
N GLU A 204 13.91 4.06 26.60
CA GLU A 204 13.49 2.68 26.87
C GLU A 204 12.31 2.27 25.99
N LEU A 205 11.36 3.17 25.76
CA LEU A 205 10.26 2.99 24.83
C LEU A 205 10.76 2.75 23.39
N THR A 206 11.78 3.53 22.96
CA THR A 206 12.39 3.38 21.63
C THR A 206 13.02 2.00 21.47
N ASP A 207 13.79 1.53 22.43
CA ASP A 207 14.39 0.19 22.42
C ASP A 207 13.32 -0.92 22.40
N GLU A 208 12.23 -0.72 23.10
CA GLU A 208 11.12 -1.67 23.14
C GLU A 208 10.36 -1.70 21.82
N CYS A 209 10.15 -0.56 21.20
CA CYS A 209 9.59 -0.46 19.85
C CYS A 209 10.48 -1.15 18.81
N ASP A 210 11.80 -1.04 18.91
CA ASP A 210 12.73 -1.72 18.01
C ASP A 210 12.68 -3.24 18.20
N ARG A 211 12.59 -3.72 19.44
CA ARG A 211 12.35 -5.13 19.73
C ARG A 211 11.02 -5.63 19.17
N PHE A 212 9.97 -4.81 19.27
CA PHE A 212 8.67 -5.14 18.70
C PHE A 212 8.72 -5.25 17.17
N CYS A 213 9.43 -4.37 16.46
CA CYS A 213 9.61 -4.46 15.02
C CYS A 213 10.22 -5.82 14.62
N LYS A 214 11.28 -6.25 15.31
CA LYS A 214 11.93 -7.56 15.08
C LYS A 214 11.02 -8.73 15.44
N TYR A 215 10.23 -8.61 16.49
CA TYR A 215 9.22 -9.60 16.88
C TYR A 215 8.14 -9.74 15.82
N ALA A 216 7.59 -8.62 15.32
CA ALA A 216 6.56 -8.61 14.29
C ALA A 216 7.01 -9.27 13.00
N GLU A 217 8.23 -8.99 12.56
CA GLU A 217 8.81 -9.61 11.36
C GLU A 217 8.98 -11.13 11.53
N ARG A 218 9.51 -11.56 12.68
CA ARG A 218 9.79 -12.99 12.94
C ARG A 218 8.53 -13.83 13.18
N ILE A 219 7.55 -13.31 13.92
CA ILE A 219 6.39 -14.08 14.39
C ILE A 219 5.17 -13.88 13.50
N ILE A 220 4.93 -12.65 13.06
CA ILE A 220 3.74 -12.31 12.27
C ILE A 220 4.09 -12.33 10.76
N GLY A 221 5.38 -12.21 10.40
CA GLY A 221 5.82 -11.99 9.02
C GLY A 221 5.50 -10.58 8.51
N ALA A 222 5.27 -9.63 9.41
CA ALA A 222 4.94 -8.24 9.09
C ALA A 222 6.18 -7.35 9.18
N VAL A 223 6.46 -6.63 8.10
CA VAL A 223 7.46 -5.56 8.11
C VAL A 223 6.83 -4.32 8.72
N VAL A 224 7.33 -3.94 9.89
CA VAL A 224 6.77 -2.85 10.70
C VAL A 224 7.84 -1.80 10.95
N THR A 225 7.50 -0.52 10.73
CA THR A 225 8.34 0.62 11.13
C THR A 225 7.59 1.43 12.17
N VAL A 226 8.27 1.76 13.25
CA VAL A 226 7.70 2.54 14.34
C VAL A 226 8.34 3.91 14.38
N GLY A 227 7.53 4.97 14.31
CA GLY A 227 7.97 6.35 14.52
C GLY A 227 7.56 6.85 15.89
N ILE A 228 8.49 7.45 16.62
CA ILE A 228 8.26 8.02 17.94
C ILE A 228 8.35 9.54 17.83
N GLY A 229 7.27 10.20 18.21
CA GLY A 229 7.15 11.65 18.16
C GLY A 229 7.78 12.36 19.37
N GLN A 230 7.72 13.67 19.33
CA GLN A 230 8.18 14.50 20.44
C GLN A 230 7.37 14.24 21.72
N VAL A 231 8.05 14.20 22.85
CA VAL A 231 7.42 14.10 24.16
C VAL A 231 6.78 15.44 24.53
N CYS A 232 5.59 15.41 25.09
CA CYS A 232 4.81 16.55 25.53
C CYS A 232 4.25 16.31 26.95
N GLU A 233 3.93 17.39 27.65
CA GLU A 233 3.29 17.36 28.96
C GLU A 233 1.78 17.58 28.86
N ASP A 234 1.33 18.26 27.80
CA ASP A 234 -0.09 18.56 27.57
C ASP A 234 -0.68 17.59 26.53
N ILE A 235 -1.81 17.02 26.86
CA ILE A 235 -2.57 16.11 25.95
C ILE A 235 -2.93 16.80 24.65
N LEU A 236 -3.17 18.11 24.64
CA LEU A 236 -3.50 18.86 23.43
C LEU A 236 -2.32 19.01 22.46
N GLU A 237 -1.08 18.83 22.93
CA GLU A 237 0.13 18.82 22.11
C GLU A 237 0.35 17.48 21.39
N LEU A 238 -0.46 16.44 21.69
CA LEU A 238 -0.38 15.13 21.04
C LEU A 238 -0.59 15.22 19.53
N ALA A 239 -1.29 16.22 19.01
CA ALA A 239 -1.41 16.45 17.57
C ALA A 239 -0.04 16.75 16.92
N GLN A 240 0.79 17.53 17.58
CA GLN A 240 2.17 17.85 17.14
C GLN A 240 3.08 16.63 17.30
N SER A 241 2.96 15.93 18.43
CA SER A 241 3.67 14.67 18.66
C SER A 241 3.32 13.61 17.58
N TYR A 242 2.06 13.50 17.19
CA TYR A 242 1.64 12.64 16.10
C TYR A 242 2.25 13.03 14.74
N SER A 243 2.28 14.33 14.44
CA SER A 243 2.90 14.83 13.21
C SER A 243 4.39 14.47 13.15
N SER A 244 5.12 14.68 14.22
CA SER A 244 6.54 14.32 14.31
C SER A 244 6.78 12.79 14.31
N ALA A 245 5.88 12.00 14.89
CA ALA A 245 5.93 10.53 14.79
C ALA A 245 5.75 10.03 13.37
N ARG A 246 4.83 10.63 12.60
CA ARG A 246 4.66 10.33 11.17
C ARG A 246 5.88 10.72 10.35
N GLU A 247 6.46 11.86 10.64
CA GLU A 247 7.73 12.28 10.02
C GLU A 247 8.82 11.25 10.31
N ALA A 248 8.96 10.79 11.57
CA ALA A 248 9.90 9.74 11.93
C ALA A 248 9.69 8.46 11.13
N VAL A 249 8.44 8.00 10.93
CA VAL A 249 8.13 6.85 10.06
C VAL A 249 8.62 7.07 8.64
N SER A 250 8.55 8.30 8.10
CA SER A 250 8.97 8.59 6.73
C SER A 250 10.47 8.42 6.52
N TYR A 251 11.28 8.54 7.58
CA TYR A 251 12.72 8.25 7.53
C TYR A 251 13.07 6.78 7.27
N ARG A 252 12.08 5.87 7.21
CA ARG A 252 12.28 4.49 6.74
C ARG A 252 12.87 4.44 5.31
N ALA A 253 12.62 5.46 4.51
CA ALA A 253 13.20 5.59 3.17
C ALA A 253 14.73 5.77 3.19
N ILE A 254 15.28 6.24 4.31
CA ILE A 254 16.71 6.47 4.52
C ILE A 254 17.34 5.37 5.37
N TYR A 255 16.73 5.06 6.51
CA TYR A 255 17.27 4.14 7.51
C TYR A 255 16.84 2.68 7.31
N GLY A 256 15.90 2.41 6.41
CA GLY A 256 15.27 1.11 6.23
C GLY A 256 14.09 0.87 7.17
N ALA A 257 13.32 -0.19 6.89
CA ALA A 257 12.18 -0.63 7.70
C ALA A 257 12.61 -1.58 8.84
N SER A 258 11.62 -2.18 9.50
CA SER A 258 11.78 -3.13 10.62
C SER A 258 12.57 -2.56 11.80
N ARG A 259 12.36 -1.28 12.09
CA ARG A 259 12.99 -0.58 13.22
C ARG A 259 12.14 0.51 13.81
N ALA A 260 12.49 0.93 15.02
CA ALA A 260 11.98 2.15 15.64
C ALA A 260 12.86 3.34 15.24
N ILE A 261 12.24 4.49 15.01
CA ILE A 261 12.87 5.74 14.65
C ILE A 261 12.32 6.82 15.56
N ASN A 262 13.18 7.38 16.43
CA ASN A 262 12.81 8.47 17.33
C ASN A 262 13.17 9.81 16.67
N ILE A 263 12.20 10.71 16.57
CA ILE A 263 12.39 12.00 15.91
C ILE A 263 13.52 12.84 16.57
N LYS A 264 13.72 12.72 17.88
CA LYS A 264 14.79 13.42 18.61
C LYS A 264 16.19 12.89 18.29
N GLU A 265 16.31 11.65 17.84
CA GLU A 265 17.59 11.02 17.49
C GLU A 265 18.00 11.32 16.04
N ILE A 266 17.07 11.84 15.24
CA ILE A 266 17.37 12.31 13.90
C ILE A 266 18.08 13.65 14.03
N ALA A 267 19.41 13.64 13.85
CA ALA A 267 20.22 14.85 13.96
C ALA A 267 19.72 15.94 12.98
N PRO A 268 19.47 17.17 13.43
CA PRO A 268 19.21 18.28 12.54
C PRO A 268 20.48 18.52 11.72
N GLN A 269 20.40 18.29 10.42
CA GLN A 269 21.54 18.55 9.55
C GLN A 269 21.53 19.98 9.07
N GLU A 270 22.65 20.65 9.30
CA GLU A 270 23.01 21.88 8.60
C GLU A 270 22.92 21.59 7.08
N MET A 271 22.23 22.45 6.36
CA MET A 271 22.12 22.36 4.89
C MET A 271 23.52 22.52 4.30
N SER A 272 24.24 21.41 4.12
CA SER A 272 25.43 21.44 3.29
C SER A 272 24.98 21.50 1.82
N GLU A 273 25.38 22.55 1.13
CA GLU A 273 25.08 22.83 -0.29
C GLU A 273 25.57 21.75 -1.27
N SER A 274 26.27 20.72 -0.80
CA SER A 274 26.90 19.67 -1.61
C SER A 274 26.03 18.46 -1.96
N GLY A 275 24.71 18.52 -1.75
CA GLY A 275 23.79 17.39 -1.86
C GLY A 275 22.93 17.29 -3.11
N ILE A 276 23.01 18.25 -4.05
CA ILE A 276 22.31 18.15 -5.34
C ILE A 276 23.08 17.17 -6.20
N ALA A 277 22.41 16.07 -6.61
CA ALA A 277 23.02 15.09 -7.52
C ALA A 277 23.54 15.83 -8.75
N ASN A 278 24.84 15.72 -9.02
CA ASN A 278 25.43 16.38 -10.16
C ASN A 278 24.73 15.89 -11.45
N ASP A 279 24.14 16.77 -12.22
CA ASP A 279 23.54 16.48 -13.54
C ASP A 279 24.47 15.62 -14.42
N THR A 280 25.79 15.77 -14.23
CA THR A 280 26.82 15.00 -14.92
C THR A 280 26.82 13.51 -14.59
N GLU A 281 26.49 13.10 -13.34
CA GLU A 281 26.49 11.68 -12.95
C GLU A 281 25.27 10.96 -13.51
N LEU A 282 24.11 11.59 -13.46
CA LEU A 282 22.90 11.07 -14.07
C LEU A 282 23.02 10.96 -15.59
N ALA A 283 23.60 11.98 -16.24
CA ALA A 283 23.90 11.95 -17.67
C ALA A 283 24.87 10.82 -18.06
N ASN A 284 25.88 10.56 -17.23
CA ASN A 284 26.80 9.44 -17.44
C ASN A 284 26.10 8.09 -17.29
N LEU A 285 25.23 7.93 -16.28
CA LEU A 285 24.44 6.72 -16.12
C LEU A 285 23.55 6.45 -17.35
N PHE A 286 22.86 7.47 -17.86
CA PHE A 286 22.04 7.34 -19.07
C PHE A 286 22.87 7.03 -20.32
N LYS A 287 24.11 7.50 -20.40
CA LYS A 287 25.03 7.09 -21.45
C LYS A 287 25.37 5.62 -21.35
N MET A 288 25.62 5.11 -20.12
CA MET A 288 25.89 3.70 -19.88
C MET A 288 24.69 2.81 -20.22
N ILE A 289 23.47 3.21 -19.85
CA ILE A 289 22.25 2.48 -20.22
C ILE A 289 22.13 2.34 -21.75
N ARG A 290 22.67 3.29 -22.54
CA ARG A 290 22.63 3.20 -24.01
C ARG A 290 23.61 2.21 -24.61
N VAL A 291 24.80 2.04 -24.01
CA VAL A 291 25.93 1.39 -24.72
C VAL A 291 26.66 0.31 -23.94
N SER A 292 26.49 0.24 -22.61
CA SER A 292 27.24 -0.69 -21.75
C SER A 292 26.54 -2.04 -21.60
N SER A 293 27.26 -3.00 -21.01
CA SER A 293 26.69 -4.30 -20.62
C SER A 293 25.76 -4.17 -19.41
N GLU A 294 24.83 -5.12 -19.26
CA GLU A 294 23.93 -5.18 -18.11
C GLU A 294 24.66 -5.12 -16.75
N LYS A 295 25.79 -5.79 -16.63
CA LYS A 295 26.61 -5.80 -15.40
C LYS A 295 27.14 -4.40 -15.08
N GLU A 296 27.67 -3.69 -16.06
CA GLU A 296 28.16 -2.32 -15.88
C GLU A 296 27.05 -1.34 -15.54
N ILE A 297 25.84 -1.54 -16.08
CA ILE A 297 24.66 -0.75 -15.76
C ILE A 297 24.27 -0.93 -14.30
N VAL A 298 24.22 -2.18 -13.81
CA VAL A 298 23.92 -2.49 -12.40
C VAL A 298 24.93 -1.84 -11.47
N GLU A 299 26.22 -1.94 -11.76
CA GLU A 299 27.29 -1.31 -10.97
C GLU A 299 27.18 0.24 -10.96
N ALA A 300 26.80 0.84 -12.09
CA ALA A 300 26.60 2.28 -12.20
C ALA A 300 25.36 2.76 -11.43
N VAL A 301 24.26 2.00 -11.48
CA VAL A 301 23.04 2.25 -10.68
C VAL A 301 23.36 2.20 -9.19
N ASP A 302 24.06 1.15 -8.75
CA ASP A 302 24.46 0.99 -7.35
C ASP A 302 25.35 2.13 -6.84
N LYS A 303 26.30 2.56 -7.66
CA LYS A 303 27.18 3.69 -7.34
C LYS A 303 26.39 5.00 -7.22
N TYR A 304 25.45 5.24 -8.13
CA TYR A 304 24.59 6.44 -8.11
C TYR A 304 23.71 6.45 -6.87
N LEU A 305 22.99 5.35 -6.63
CA LEU A 305 22.06 5.25 -5.51
C LEU A 305 22.76 5.30 -4.14
N SER A 306 23.96 4.75 -4.02
CA SER A 306 24.74 4.81 -2.77
C SER A 306 25.04 6.24 -2.32
N ARG A 307 25.05 7.21 -3.23
CA ARG A 307 25.24 8.64 -2.92
C ARG A 307 23.95 9.33 -2.49
N ILE A 308 22.78 8.85 -2.98
CA ILE A 308 21.46 9.39 -2.60
C ILE A 308 21.12 8.94 -1.17
N PHE A 309 21.48 7.70 -0.80
CA PHE A 309 21.12 7.08 0.47
C PHE A 309 22.19 7.17 1.57
N ILE A 310 23.08 8.16 1.53
CA ILE A 310 23.98 8.39 2.66
C ILE A 310 23.12 8.74 3.89
N PRO A 311 23.26 8.01 5.02
CA PRO A 311 22.42 8.19 6.22
C PRO A 311 22.35 9.60 6.78
N SER A 312 23.33 10.43 6.40
CA SER A 312 23.44 11.82 6.82
C SER A 312 22.52 12.80 6.08
N LYS A 313 21.79 12.38 5.04
CA LYS A 313 20.91 13.27 4.27
C LYS A 313 19.55 13.45 4.96
N SER A 314 19.04 14.69 4.93
CA SER A 314 17.71 14.99 5.41
C SER A 314 16.64 14.36 4.51
N LEU A 315 15.45 14.08 5.06
CA LEU A 315 14.31 13.59 4.32
C LEU A 315 13.96 14.51 3.14
N GLN A 316 14.13 15.82 3.31
CA GLN A 316 13.90 16.82 2.28
C GLN A 316 14.85 16.65 1.07
N GLN A 317 16.15 16.44 1.34
CA GLN A 317 17.15 16.16 0.29
C GLN A 317 16.86 14.83 -0.42
N HIS A 318 16.43 13.82 0.33
CA HIS A 318 16.00 12.54 -0.25
C HIS A 318 14.80 12.71 -1.21
N HIS A 319 13.78 13.49 -0.81
CA HIS A 319 12.62 13.78 -1.66
C HIS A 319 13.02 14.52 -2.95
N ILE A 320 13.90 15.51 -2.85
CA ILE A 320 14.42 16.24 -4.01
C ILE A 320 15.17 15.29 -4.94
N ALA A 321 16.06 14.45 -4.41
CA ALA A 321 16.84 13.49 -5.21
C ALA A 321 15.94 12.47 -5.94
N VAL A 322 14.89 11.95 -5.28
CA VAL A 322 13.90 11.05 -5.92
C VAL A 322 13.14 11.79 -7.03
N MET A 323 12.74 13.06 -6.80
CA MET A 323 12.04 13.86 -7.80
C MET A 323 12.93 14.11 -9.04
N GLU A 324 14.18 14.46 -8.84
CA GLU A 324 15.16 14.64 -9.92
C GLU A 324 15.35 13.34 -10.71
N LEU A 325 15.50 12.21 -10.01
CA LEU A 325 15.62 10.89 -10.63
C LEU A 325 14.42 10.55 -11.52
N VAL A 326 13.21 10.69 -11.00
CA VAL A 326 11.96 10.41 -11.75
C VAL A 326 11.85 11.31 -12.97
N SER A 327 12.11 12.60 -12.80
CA SER A 327 12.06 13.59 -13.89
C SER A 327 13.09 13.29 -14.99
N ALA A 328 14.28 12.86 -14.60
CA ALA A 328 15.35 12.52 -15.52
C ALA A 328 15.08 11.21 -16.28
N LEU A 329 14.55 10.19 -15.60
CA LEU A 329 14.11 8.95 -16.24
C LEU A 329 13.01 9.20 -17.27
N TYR A 330 12.04 10.04 -16.92
CA TYR A 330 10.97 10.41 -17.84
C TYR A 330 11.51 11.11 -19.08
N ARG A 331 12.36 12.12 -18.91
CA ARG A 331 13.01 12.82 -20.05
C ARG A 331 13.82 11.85 -20.90
N PHE A 332 14.55 10.94 -20.29
CA PHE A 332 15.32 9.94 -21.03
C PHE A 332 14.43 9.02 -21.85
N ALA A 333 13.33 8.54 -21.27
CA ALA A 333 12.38 7.66 -21.94
C ALA A 333 11.72 8.35 -23.15
N VAL A 334 11.21 9.57 -22.97
CA VAL A 334 10.59 10.36 -24.04
C VAL A 334 11.58 10.62 -25.18
N ASN A 335 12.81 11.02 -24.86
CA ASN A 335 13.83 11.33 -25.87
C ASN A 335 14.31 10.09 -26.65
N ASN A 336 14.05 8.88 -26.17
CA ASN A 336 14.45 7.63 -26.84
C ASN A 336 13.26 6.76 -27.26
N GLU A 337 12.04 7.31 -27.23
CA GLU A 337 10.78 6.61 -27.58
C GLU A 337 10.60 5.28 -26.79
N ILE A 338 11.00 5.27 -25.52
CA ILE A 338 10.91 4.12 -24.63
C ILE A 338 9.55 4.14 -23.94
N THR A 339 8.86 3.00 -23.94
CA THR A 339 7.63 2.83 -23.17
C THR A 339 7.96 2.43 -21.74
N ILE A 340 7.50 3.21 -20.77
CA ILE A 340 7.66 2.89 -19.35
C ILE A 340 6.35 2.31 -18.83
N GLN A 341 6.36 1.08 -18.38
CA GLN A 341 5.23 0.50 -17.66
C GLN A 341 5.05 1.24 -16.33
N GLY A 342 3.86 1.80 -16.10
CA GLY A 342 3.53 2.59 -14.90
C GLY A 342 3.73 4.10 -15.02
N PHE A 343 4.41 4.62 -16.06
CA PHE A 343 4.55 6.08 -16.28
C PHE A 343 3.41 6.69 -17.11
N SER A 344 2.64 5.86 -17.79
CA SER A 344 1.61 6.32 -18.73
C SER A 344 0.32 6.80 -18.05
N GLU A 345 0.09 6.46 -16.80
CA GLU A 345 -1.20 6.72 -16.16
C GLU A 345 -1.15 7.82 -15.10
N ASP A 346 -0.09 7.95 -14.29
CA ASP A 346 0.02 9.02 -13.31
C ASP A 346 1.44 9.17 -12.72
N MET A 347 2.17 10.19 -13.14
CA MET A 347 3.51 10.52 -12.59
C MET A 347 3.47 10.85 -11.09
N GLY A 348 2.37 11.42 -10.60
CA GLY A 348 2.20 11.75 -9.18
C GLY A 348 2.14 10.50 -8.31
N ASN A 349 1.43 9.49 -8.75
CA ASN A 349 1.34 8.20 -8.07
C ASN A 349 2.68 7.46 -8.07
N LEU A 350 3.42 7.51 -9.17
CA LEU A 350 4.76 6.92 -9.22
C LEU A 350 5.71 7.60 -8.23
N TYR A 351 5.78 8.94 -8.26
CA TYR A 351 6.62 9.69 -7.33
C TYR A 351 6.27 9.37 -5.88
N SER A 352 4.99 9.47 -5.50
CA SER A 352 4.53 9.14 -4.16
C SER A 352 4.89 7.70 -3.77
N SER A 353 4.75 6.76 -4.70
CA SER A 353 5.07 5.36 -4.45
C SER A 353 6.58 5.11 -4.29
N LEU A 354 7.44 5.88 -4.96
CA LEU A 354 8.89 5.76 -4.85
C LEU A 354 9.41 6.40 -3.56
N LEU A 355 8.79 7.48 -3.07
CA LEU A 355 9.12 8.08 -1.78
C LEU A 355 8.88 7.14 -0.60
N GLU A 356 7.96 6.21 -0.75
CA GLU A 356 7.66 5.22 0.27
C GLU A 356 8.52 3.96 0.20
N LEU A 357 9.38 3.84 -0.83
CA LEU A 357 10.25 2.69 -0.97
C LEU A 357 11.40 2.74 0.04
N GLU A 358 11.67 1.58 0.62
CA GLU A 358 12.90 1.33 1.34
C GLU A 358 14.11 1.34 0.38
N PRO A 359 15.33 1.62 0.86
CA PRO A 359 16.53 1.72 0.03
C PRO A 359 16.72 0.54 -0.91
N ASP A 360 16.58 -0.69 -0.43
CA ASP A 360 16.76 -1.91 -1.23
C ASP A 360 15.67 -2.07 -2.30
N ALA A 361 14.45 -1.71 -1.97
CA ALA A 361 13.32 -1.77 -2.91
C ALA A 361 13.45 -0.71 -4.01
N LEU A 362 13.91 0.50 -3.67
CA LEU A 362 14.19 1.56 -4.65
C LEU A 362 15.38 1.18 -5.53
N ARG A 363 16.43 0.61 -4.95
CA ARG A 363 17.58 0.08 -5.69
C ARG A 363 17.14 -0.95 -6.73
N LYS A 364 16.37 -1.93 -6.30
CA LYS A 364 15.83 -2.96 -7.19
C LYS A 364 14.97 -2.36 -8.30
N TRP A 365 14.04 -1.49 -7.96
CA TRP A 365 13.17 -0.84 -8.93
C TRP A 365 13.94 -0.06 -9.98
N PHE A 366 14.96 0.71 -9.55
CA PHE A 366 15.76 1.52 -10.47
C PHE A 366 16.66 0.64 -11.35
N THR A 367 17.20 -0.44 -10.80
CA THR A 367 17.96 -1.42 -11.59
C THR A 367 17.09 -2.09 -12.64
N ASP A 368 15.92 -2.60 -12.26
CA ASP A 368 14.98 -3.26 -13.18
C ASP A 368 14.51 -2.29 -14.28
N THR A 369 14.24 -1.03 -13.93
CA THR A 369 13.86 0.02 -14.89
C THR A 369 15.01 0.35 -15.85
N SER A 370 16.24 0.47 -15.35
CA SER A 370 17.43 0.75 -16.17
C SER A 370 17.74 -0.37 -17.16
N LEU A 371 17.61 -1.62 -16.73
CA LEU A 371 17.80 -2.79 -17.58
C LEU A 371 16.68 -2.90 -18.63
N SER A 372 15.44 -2.63 -18.26
CA SER A 372 14.32 -2.59 -19.22
C SER A 372 14.53 -1.51 -20.30
N PHE A 373 15.03 -0.32 -19.92
CA PHE A 373 15.38 0.71 -20.88
C PHE A 373 16.50 0.28 -21.83
N HIS A 374 17.54 -0.35 -21.27
CA HIS A 374 18.63 -0.91 -22.08
C HIS A 374 18.11 -1.94 -23.09
N GLU A 375 17.30 -2.90 -22.65
CA GLU A 375 16.71 -3.93 -23.52
C GLU A 375 15.88 -3.33 -24.64
N GLN A 376 15.02 -2.34 -24.35
CA GLN A 376 14.19 -1.68 -25.36
C GLN A 376 15.06 -0.96 -26.39
N LEU A 377 16.15 -0.27 -25.96
CA LEU A 377 17.08 0.40 -26.87
C LEU A 377 17.84 -0.60 -27.77
N VAL A 378 18.27 -1.72 -27.22
CA VAL A 378 18.94 -2.79 -27.99
C VAL A 378 17.97 -3.36 -29.01
N ASN A 379 16.74 -3.66 -28.61
CA ASN A 379 15.71 -4.21 -29.49
C ASN A 379 15.32 -3.22 -30.60
N ALA A 380 15.21 -1.93 -30.30
CA ALA A 380 14.93 -0.89 -31.29
C ALA A 380 16.07 -0.79 -32.33
N ARG A 381 17.35 -0.83 -31.86
CA ARG A 381 18.52 -0.88 -32.77
C ARG A 381 18.52 -2.12 -33.66
N ASN A 382 18.28 -3.29 -33.08
CA ASN A 382 18.23 -4.55 -33.82
C ASN A 382 17.11 -4.56 -34.86
N LYS A 383 15.93 -4.04 -34.49
CA LYS A 383 14.79 -3.89 -35.43
C LYS A 383 15.11 -2.92 -36.56
N SER A 384 15.70 -1.78 -36.25
CA SER A 384 16.16 -0.80 -37.24
C SER A 384 17.22 -1.40 -38.18
N THR A 385 18.20 -2.13 -37.62
CA THR A 385 19.24 -2.81 -38.40
C THR A 385 18.65 -3.89 -39.34
N LYS A 386 17.75 -4.74 -38.85
CA LYS A 386 17.09 -5.74 -39.71
C LYS A 386 16.25 -5.11 -40.81
N SER A 387 15.49 -4.06 -40.49
CA SER A 387 14.71 -3.29 -41.48
C SER A 387 15.60 -2.68 -42.53
N PHE A 388 16.75 -2.11 -42.14
CA PHE A 388 17.73 -1.55 -43.01
C PHE A 388 18.31 -2.58 -43.98
N VAL A 389 18.76 -3.73 -43.50
CA VAL A 389 19.27 -4.83 -44.34
C VAL A 389 18.20 -5.37 -45.29
N SER A 390 16.93 -5.50 -44.81
CA SER A 390 15.80 -5.90 -45.67
C SER A 390 15.60 -4.92 -46.82
N LYS A 391 15.60 -3.60 -46.56
CA LYS A 391 15.52 -2.57 -47.62
C LYS A 391 16.69 -2.66 -48.60
N ALA A 392 17.91 -2.93 -48.08
CA ALA A 392 19.08 -3.11 -48.95
C ALA A 392 18.95 -4.31 -49.88
N LYS A 393 18.43 -5.44 -49.40
CA LYS A 393 18.16 -6.63 -50.20
C LYS A 393 17.08 -6.35 -51.25
N GLU A 394 16.01 -5.69 -50.86
CA GLU A 394 14.90 -5.33 -51.80
C GLU A 394 15.43 -4.38 -52.87
N TYR A 395 16.32 -3.43 -52.55
CA TYR A 395 16.95 -2.57 -53.53
C TYR A 395 17.79 -3.36 -54.52
N VAL A 396 18.58 -4.34 -54.06
CA VAL A 396 19.34 -5.24 -54.95
C VAL A 396 18.38 -6.03 -55.83
N HIS A 397 17.28 -6.61 -55.35
CA HIS A 397 16.33 -7.38 -56.12
C HIS A 397 15.67 -6.56 -57.23
N ASN A 398 15.45 -5.25 -57.02
CA ASN A 398 14.83 -4.38 -57.98
C ASN A 398 15.81 -3.78 -58.99
N HIS A 399 17.11 -3.69 -58.67
CA HIS A 399 18.12 -2.98 -59.43
C HIS A 399 19.34 -3.84 -59.83
N TYR A 400 19.33 -5.16 -59.65
CA TYR A 400 20.47 -6.04 -59.93
C TYR A 400 20.93 -6.00 -61.38
N SER A 401 20.05 -5.67 -62.32
CA SER A 401 20.34 -5.54 -63.74
C SER A 401 21.06 -4.24 -64.11
N ASP A 402 21.14 -3.29 -63.20
CA ASP A 402 21.85 -2.04 -63.39
C ASP A 402 23.35 -2.29 -63.35
N GLU A 403 24.07 -1.99 -64.45
CA GLU A 403 25.49 -2.25 -64.62
C GLU A 403 26.32 -1.46 -63.59
N ASP A 404 25.87 -0.21 -63.24
CA ASP A 404 26.54 0.73 -62.35
C ASP A 404 26.19 0.53 -60.85
N LEU A 405 25.38 -0.46 -60.54
CA LEU A 405 24.97 -0.71 -59.14
C LEU A 405 26.17 -0.98 -58.25
N SER A 406 26.47 0.00 -57.37
CA SER A 406 27.61 0.00 -56.46
C SER A 406 27.19 0.21 -54.99
N PRO A 407 28.11 -0.05 -54.02
CA PRO A 407 27.86 0.29 -52.62
C PRO A 407 27.49 1.76 -52.39
N ASP A 408 28.07 2.68 -53.20
CA ASP A 408 27.81 4.10 -53.06
C ASP A 408 26.38 4.48 -53.48
N HIS A 409 25.86 3.87 -54.56
CA HIS A 409 24.47 4.08 -55.02
C HIS A 409 23.46 3.65 -53.93
N ILE A 410 23.67 2.50 -53.34
CA ILE A 410 22.74 2.02 -52.28
C ILE A 410 22.88 2.83 -50.99
N CYS A 411 24.09 3.27 -50.64
CA CYS A 411 24.30 4.13 -49.48
C CYS A 411 23.60 5.49 -49.66
N GLN A 412 23.64 6.07 -50.87
CA GLN A 412 22.91 7.27 -51.19
C GLN A 412 21.41 7.08 -51.13
N ALA A 413 20.88 5.96 -51.66
CA ALA A 413 19.46 5.64 -51.62
C ALA A 413 18.94 5.40 -50.20
N LEU A 414 19.75 4.83 -49.33
CA LEU A 414 19.40 4.54 -47.94
C LEU A 414 19.79 5.64 -46.93
N GLY A 415 20.48 6.69 -47.38
CA GLY A 415 20.89 7.83 -46.55
C GLY A 415 21.94 7.48 -45.49
N VAL A 416 22.88 6.55 -45.79
CA VAL A 416 23.89 6.07 -44.83
C VAL A 416 25.29 6.16 -45.39
N SER A 417 26.32 6.16 -44.49
CA SER A 417 27.73 6.10 -44.90
C SER A 417 28.12 4.71 -45.35
N ASN A 418 29.03 4.63 -46.32
CA ASN A 418 29.55 3.38 -46.90
C ASN A 418 30.21 2.47 -45.81
N SER A 419 30.94 3.07 -44.87
CA SER A 419 31.57 2.32 -43.76
C SER A 419 30.53 1.68 -42.87
N TYR A 420 29.47 2.40 -42.50
CA TYR A 420 28.36 1.86 -41.68
C TYR A 420 27.62 0.76 -42.45
N PHE A 421 27.24 1.00 -43.68
CA PHE A 421 26.55 0.06 -44.55
C PHE A 421 27.34 -1.24 -44.67
N SER A 422 28.59 -1.19 -45.07
CA SER A 422 29.44 -2.37 -45.28
C SER A 422 29.58 -3.23 -44.04
N THR A 423 29.75 -2.59 -42.86
CA THR A 423 29.88 -3.28 -41.57
C THR A 423 28.58 -4.01 -41.19
N ILE A 424 27.45 -3.32 -41.24
CA ILE A 424 26.15 -3.87 -40.86
C ILE A 424 25.67 -4.94 -41.84
N PHE A 425 25.79 -4.67 -43.15
CA PHE A 425 25.33 -5.61 -44.16
C PHE A 425 26.10 -6.93 -44.08
N LYS A 426 27.44 -6.86 -43.93
CA LYS A 426 28.26 -8.05 -43.76
C LYS A 426 27.96 -8.80 -42.48
N LYS A 427 27.71 -8.07 -41.38
CA LYS A 427 27.36 -8.70 -40.06
C LYS A 427 26.05 -9.50 -40.14
N GLU A 428 25.03 -8.94 -40.82
CA GLU A 428 23.70 -9.51 -40.87
C GLU A 428 23.51 -10.55 -41.99
N THR A 429 24.22 -10.42 -43.11
CA THR A 429 24.08 -11.32 -44.27
C THR A 429 25.17 -12.38 -44.34
N GLY A 430 26.28 -12.21 -43.60
CA GLY A 430 27.49 -13.04 -43.71
C GLY A 430 28.38 -12.67 -44.91
N ASN A 431 27.89 -11.93 -45.92
CA ASN A 431 28.57 -11.60 -47.14
C ASN A 431 28.79 -10.06 -47.30
N SER A 432 29.84 -9.68 -48.06
CA SER A 432 29.95 -8.28 -48.49
C SER A 432 28.81 -7.98 -49.45
N PHE A 433 28.45 -6.67 -49.59
CA PHE A 433 27.43 -6.23 -50.54
C PHE A 433 27.73 -6.70 -51.99
N ILE A 434 28.98 -6.50 -52.45
CA ILE A 434 29.41 -6.96 -53.77
C ILE A 434 29.28 -8.50 -53.92
N GLY A 435 29.65 -9.23 -52.88
CA GLY A 435 29.50 -10.67 -52.86
C GLY A 435 28.03 -11.10 -52.98
N TYR A 436 27.13 -10.48 -52.22
CA TYR A 436 25.69 -10.71 -52.26
C TYR A 436 25.08 -10.35 -53.65
N LEU A 437 25.44 -9.21 -54.21
CA LEU A 437 25.00 -8.78 -55.54
C LEU A 437 25.47 -9.78 -56.63
N THR A 438 26.73 -10.18 -56.54
CA THR A 438 27.28 -11.19 -57.46
C THR A 438 26.54 -12.50 -57.38
N GLU A 439 26.30 -13.01 -56.21
CA GLU A 439 25.56 -14.26 -55.96
C GLU A 439 24.15 -14.16 -56.56
N TYR A 440 23.42 -13.08 -56.25
CA TYR A 440 22.09 -12.83 -56.74
C TYR A 440 22.04 -12.71 -58.26
N ARG A 441 22.96 -12.00 -58.89
CA ARG A 441 23.09 -11.92 -60.35
C ARG A 441 23.34 -13.30 -61.01
N MET A 442 24.19 -14.11 -60.40
CA MET A 442 24.45 -15.47 -60.86
C MET A 442 23.26 -16.41 -60.74
N GLU A 443 22.48 -16.30 -59.68
CA GLU A 443 21.22 -17.02 -59.50
C GLU A 443 20.20 -16.63 -60.60
N GLN A 444 20.04 -15.33 -60.85
CA GLN A 444 19.14 -14.86 -61.95
C GLN A 444 19.64 -15.32 -63.32
N ALA A 445 20.96 -15.28 -63.53
CA ALA A 445 21.55 -15.78 -64.80
C ALA A 445 21.32 -17.30 -64.97
N SER A 446 21.48 -18.10 -63.94
CA SER A 446 21.18 -19.55 -64.01
C SER A 446 19.72 -19.83 -64.35
N ARG A 447 18.80 -19.06 -63.78
CA ARG A 447 17.34 -19.16 -64.10
C ARG A 447 17.09 -18.78 -65.56
N LEU A 448 17.63 -17.65 -66.04
CA LEU A 448 17.47 -17.22 -67.44
C LEU A 448 18.07 -18.23 -68.43
N LEU A 449 19.18 -18.89 -68.10
CA LEU A 449 19.81 -19.94 -68.89
C LEU A 449 18.91 -21.17 -69.05
N MET A 450 18.11 -21.47 -68.04
CA MET A 450 17.17 -22.60 -68.04
C MET A 450 15.86 -22.25 -68.71
N GLU A 451 15.29 -21.08 -68.45
CA GLU A 451 13.97 -20.65 -68.86
C GLU A 451 13.92 -20.06 -70.28
N THR A 452 15.07 -19.65 -70.84
CA THR A 452 15.15 -18.99 -72.13
C THR A 452 16.17 -19.62 -73.08
N ASN A 453 16.00 -19.40 -74.35
CA ASN A 453 16.95 -19.77 -75.40
C ASN A 453 17.93 -18.66 -75.75
N GLU A 454 17.98 -17.61 -74.96
CA GLU A 454 18.85 -16.44 -75.21
C GLU A 454 20.34 -16.81 -75.16
N LYS A 455 21.15 -16.12 -75.96
CA LYS A 455 22.59 -16.35 -75.95
C LYS A 455 23.23 -15.81 -74.63
N SER A 456 24.27 -16.48 -74.17
CA SER A 456 24.91 -16.14 -72.87
C SER A 456 25.36 -14.69 -72.77
N TYR A 457 25.72 -14.03 -73.87
CA TYR A 457 26.09 -12.62 -73.85
C TYR A 457 24.88 -11.69 -73.63
N VAL A 458 23.70 -12.07 -74.10
CA VAL A 458 22.45 -11.35 -73.83
C VAL A 458 22.07 -11.48 -72.37
N ILE A 459 22.12 -12.68 -71.82
CA ILE A 459 21.89 -12.96 -70.41
C ILE A 459 22.88 -12.19 -69.53
N ALA A 460 24.17 -12.14 -69.92
CA ALA A 460 25.17 -11.35 -69.19
C ALA A 460 24.71 -9.90 -69.04
N LYS A 461 24.25 -9.28 -70.12
CA LYS A 461 23.79 -7.90 -70.12
C LYS A 461 22.49 -7.75 -69.29
N SER A 462 21.55 -8.66 -69.42
CA SER A 462 20.28 -8.58 -68.65
C SER A 462 20.46 -8.73 -67.13
N VAL A 463 21.57 -9.34 -66.67
CA VAL A 463 21.88 -9.48 -65.24
C VAL A 463 22.95 -8.47 -64.78
N GLY A 464 23.25 -7.38 -65.56
CA GLY A 464 24.07 -6.27 -65.14
C GLY A 464 25.57 -6.48 -65.34
N TYR A 465 26.02 -7.31 -66.33
CA TYR A 465 27.41 -7.44 -66.73
C TYR A 465 27.68 -6.84 -68.12
N THR A 466 28.53 -5.86 -68.21
CA THR A 466 28.96 -5.23 -69.46
C THR A 466 29.88 -6.12 -70.29
N ASP A 467 30.79 -6.88 -69.62
CA ASP A 467 31.73 -7.82 -70.29
C ASP A 467 31.26 -9.26 -70.16
N PRO A 468 30.83 -9.90 -71.30
CA PRO A 468 30.43 -11.30 -71.34
C PRO A 468 31.54 -12.31 -70.95
N ASN A 469 32.83 -11.94 -71.16
CA ASN A 469 33.92 -12.80 -70.74
C ASN A 469 34.08 -12.83 -69.21
N TYR A 470 33.98 -11.65 -68.61
CA TYR A 470 34.04 -11.54 -67.14
C TYR A 470 32.81 -12.26 -66.51
N PHE A 471 31.62 -12.08 -67.07
CA PHE A 471 30.44 -12.82 -66.68
C PHE A 471 30.65 -14.36 -66.74
N SER A 472 31.20 -14.88 -67.88
CA SER A 472 31.45 -16.30 -68.02
C SER A 472 32.49 -16.83 -67.01
N TYR A 473 33.50 -16.01 -66.66
CA TYR A 473 34.45 -16.33 -65.63
C TYR A 473 33.79 -16.41 -64.22
N VAL A 474 32.99 -15.43 -63.85
CA VAL A 474 32.30 -15.40 -62.54
C VAL A 474 31.29 -16.53 -62.46
N PHE A 475 30.53 -16.79 -63.48
CA PHE A 475 29.56 -17.90 -63.57
C PHE A 475 30.24 -19.26 -63.40
N LYS A 476 31.36 -19.49 -64.11
CA LYS A 476 32.14 -20.72 -63.96
C LYS A 476 32.73 -20.88 -62.55
N ARG A 477 33.13 -19.80 -61.93
CA ARG A 477 33.63 -19.81 -60.53
C ARG A 477 32.51 -20.19 -59.54
N GLN A 478 31.28 -19.77 -59.79
CA GLN A 478 30.14 -20.02 -58.92
C GLN A 478 29.53 -21.43 -59.12
N PHE A 479 29.37 -21.87 -60.38
CA PHE A 479 28.69 -23.11 -60.69
C PHE A 479 29.62 -24.23 -61.21
N GLY A 480 30.90 -23.99 -61.30
CA GLY A 480 31.91 -24.98 -61.70
C GLY A 480 32.02 -25.18 -63.24
N VAL A 481 31.01 -24.79 -64.02
CA VAL A 481 30.95 -24.96 -65.48
C VAL A 481 30.59 -23.64 -66.17
N SER A 482 30.92 -23.52 -67.47
CA SER A 482 30.58 -22.35 -68.27
C SER A 482 29.05 -22.20 -68.47
N PRO A 483 28.52 -20.96 -68.72
CA PRO A 483 27.10 -20.77 -68.94
C PRO A 483 26.50 -21.66 -70.03
N SER A 484 27.20 -21.84 -71.13
CA SER A 484 26.74 -22.69 -72.24
C SER A 484 26.70 -24.18 -71.86
N LYS A 485 27.70 -24.64 -71.10
CA LYS A 485 27.75 -26.02 -70.63
C LYS A 485 26.72 -26.28 -69.56
N TYR A 486 26.49 -25.33 -68.65
CA TYR A 486 25.45 -25.36 -67.62
C TYR A 486 24.07 -25.55 -68.26
N ARG A 487 23.72 -24.81 -69.32
CA ARG A 487 22.48 -25.00 -70.09
C ARG A 487 22.39 -26.41 -70.64
N THR A 488 23.40 -26.92 -71.35
CA THR A 488 23.37 -28.29 -71.95
C THR A 488 23.14 -29.38 -70.93
N GLU A 489 23.91 -29.36 -69.84
CA GLU A 489 23.80 -30.39 -68.78
C GLU A 489 22.44 -30.44 -68.08
N HIS A 490 21.73 -29.31 -67.97
CA HIS A 490 20.45 -29.25 -67.28
C HIS A 490 19.26 -29.39 -68.24
N THR A 491 19.41 -29.08 -69.54
CA THR A 491 18.39 -29.33 -70.57
C THR A 491 18.31 -30.79 -70.97
N GLU A 492 19.40 -31.57 -70.83
CA GLU A 492 19.45 -33.03 -71.09
C GLU A 492 18.87 -33.84 -69.92
N SER A 493 18.78 -33.27 -68.71
CA SER A 493 18.24 -33.92 -67.52
C SER A 493 16.70 -33.93 -67.41
N GLU A 494 16.02 -33.16 -68.26
CA GLU A 494 14.53 -33.07 -68.35
C GLU A 494 13.94 -33.84 -69.55
N LYS A 495 14.77 -34.57 -70.32
CA LYS A 495 14.32 -35.54 -71.29
C LYS A 495 14.55 -36.97 -70.81
#